data_dbd9b445bfe79b1edbd5e86271de6403
#
_entry.id   dbd9b445bfe79b1edbd5e86271de6403
#
_cell.length_a   1.000
_cell.length_b   1.000
_cell.length_c   1.000
_cell.angle_alpha   90.00
_cell.angle_beta   90.00
_cell.angle_gamma   90.00
#
_symmetry.space_group_name_H-M   'P 1'
#
loop_
_entity.id
_entity.type
_entity.pdbx_description
1 polymer ?
#
loop_
_entity_poly.entity_id
_entity_poly.type
_entity_poly.pdbx_seq_one_letter_code
_entity_poly.pdbx_strand_id
1 'polypeptide(L)'
;IGSNLTRALAERGARVVVIDDLSSSERWNVPSLPEVLFVEGSILDEVTLKRLFMERPDIVFHLAAFFANQNSVDHPEIDLNVNGMGTLRLLEYSVLSGVDRFVYASSGCSIYGSDSPLPLREDFMSLNLSSPYQITKMLGELYCNFYSNHYGFKVVKSRFFNSYGPGEVPGQYRNVIPNFIYWALMGQPLPITGTGEETRDFTFVGDIVNGLIQSGLREAAVGEEFNLASGEETRIIDLANMVNSATGNSAGVRHVSRRSWDTKMRLVASVEKASELIGYKPNTTFEEGLGLTVEWFRENWDLIHSSARFGPGVSSAVREMTGDMSDSQEK
;
A
#
# COMPACT_ATOMS: atom_id res chain seq x y z
N ILE A 1 -1.64 1.47 6.17
CA ILE A 1 -2.09 2.82 5.78
C ILE A 1 -3.48 3.09 6.39
N GLY A 2 -4.51 2.27 6.10
CA GLY A 2 -5.90 2.50 6.54
C GLY A 2 -6.07 2.73 8.03
N SER A 3 -5.47 1.92 8.88
CA SER A 3 -5.54 2.09 10.35
C SER A 3 -4.94 3.41 10.82
N ASN A 4 -3.81 3.84 10.22
CA ASN A 4 -3.17 5.12 10.53
C ASN A 4 -4.03 6.31 10.06
N LEU A 5 -4.61 6.23 8.85
CA LEU A 5 -5.53 7.25 8.35
C LEU A 5 -6.79 7.35 9.24
N THR A 6 -7.38 6.21 9.61
CA THR A 6 -8.54 6.15 10.51
C THR A 6 -8.25 6.87 11.84
N ARG A 7 -7.12 6.56 12.47
CA ARG A 7 -6.69 7.22 13.71
C ARG A 7 -6.52 8.72 13.51
N ALA A 8 -5.77 9.12 12.48
CA ALA A 8 -5.49 10.52 12.21
C ALA A 8 -6.74 11.36 11.90
N LEU A 9 -7.75 10.79 11.25
CA LEU A 9 -9.04 11.43 11.00
C LEU A 9 -9.87 11.54 12.28
N ALA A 10 -9.96 10.46 13.06
CA ALA A 10 -10.70 10.46 14.33
C ALA A 10 -10.11 11.46 15.33
N GLU A 11 -8.78 11.54 15.46
CA GLU A 11 -8.08 12.52 16.30
C GLU A 11 -8.33 13.98 15.87
N ARG A 12 -8.71 14.20 14.61
CA ARG A 12 -9.15 15.51 14.09
C ARG A 12 -10.65 15.76 14.27
N GLY A 13 -11.37 14.88 14.96
CA GLY A 13 -12.79 14.99 15.24
C GLY A 13 -13.71 14.52 14.10
N ALA A 14 -13.18 13.83 13.09
CA ALA A 14 -14.01 13.23 12.05
C ALA A 14 -14.71 11.96 12.58
N ARG A 15 -16.00 11.79 12.23
CA ARG A 15 -16.67 10.50 12.37
C ARG A 15 -16.20 9.59 11.22
N VAL A 16 -15.56 8.48 11.54
CA VAL A 16 -14.96 7.58 10.56
C VAL A 16 -15.74 6.27 10.51
N VAL A 17 -16.19 5.90 9.31
CA VAL A 17 -16.77 4.57 9.05
C VAL A 17 -15.75 3.77 8.26
N VAL A 18 -15.33 2.62 8.81
CA VAL A 18 -14.32 1.75 8.23
C VAL A 18 -14.98 0.46 7.76
N ILE A 19 -14.73 0.07 6.51
CA ILE A 19 -15.03 -1.28 5.99
C ILE A 19 -13.72 -1.99 5.69
N ASP A 20 -13.58 -3.23 6.16
CA ASP A 20 -12.45 -4.11 5.86
C ASP A 20 -12.94 -5.57 6.04
N ASP A 21 -12.59 -6.46 5.12
CA ASP A 21 -12.96 -7.88 5.22
C ASP A 21 -11.93 -8.71 5.99
N LEU A 22 -10.90 -8.06 6.52
CA LEU A 22 -9.81 -8.65 7.28
C LEU A 22 -9.03 -9.73 6.52
N SER A 23 -9.18 -9.81 5.20
CA SER A 23 -8.48 -10.79 4.35
C SER A 23 -6.95 -10.59 4.34
N SER A 24 -6.51 -9.35 4.57
CA SER A 24 -5.10 -9.00 4.63
C SER A 24 -4.75 -8.03 5.77
N SER A 25 -5.60 -7.94 6.78
CA SER A 25 -5.41 -7.13 7.98
C SER A 25 -5.87 -7.88 9.21
N GLU A 26 -5.56 -7.33 10.38
CA GLU A 26 -5.93 -7.92 11.66
C GLU A 26 -6.89 -7.00 12.42
N ARG A 27 -7.91 -7.56 13.04
CA ARG A 27 -8.91 -6.77 13.78
C ARG A 27 -8.30 -5.90 14.88
N TRP A 28 -7.25 -6.36 15.54
CA TRP A 28 -6.56 -5.59 16.59
C TRP A 28 -5.87 -4.33 16.07
N ASN A 29 -5.58 -4.27 14.76
CA ASN A 29 -4.95 -3.13 14.10
C ASN A 29 -5.95 -2.02 13.71
N VAL A 30 -7.25 -2.28 13.80
CA VAL A 30 -8.30 -1.28 13.59
C VAL A 30 -8.44 -0.43 14.86
N PRO A 31 -8.29 0.91 14.79
CA PRO A 31 -8.42 1.77 15.96
C PRO A 31 -9.78 1.60 16.65
N SER A 32 -9.74 1.39 17.98
CA SER A 32 -10.93 1.35 18.82
C SER A 32 -11.13 2.70 19.49
N LEU A 33 -11.77 3.63 18.77
CA LEU A 33 -12.05 5.00 19.20
C LEU A 33 -13.56 5.25 19.10
N PRO A 34 -14.14 6.14 19.94
CA PRO A 34 -15.57 6.45 19.91
C PRO A 34 -16.08 6.97 18.56
N GLU A 35 -15.21 7.67 17.82
CA GLU A 35 -15.49 8.26 16.51
C GLU A 35 -15.45 7.22 15.36
N VAL A 36 -14.98 5.99 15.63
CA VAL A 36 -14.75 4.96 14.62
C VAL A 36 -15.83 3.89 14.67
N LEU A 37 -16.61 3.80 13.62
CA LEU A 37 -17.51 2.67 13.35
C LEU A 37 -16.81 1.67 12.43
N PHE A 38 -16.53 0.47 12.91
CA PHE A 38 -15.98 -0.62 12.11
C PHE A 38 -17.09 -1.54 11.62
N VAL A 39 -17.09 -1.81 10.32
CA VAL A 39 -17.96 -2.77 9.65
C VAL A 39 -17.09 -3.83 8.99
N GLU A 40 -17.11 -5.05 9.51
CA GLU A 40 -16.46 -6.18 8.87
C GLU A 40 -17.26 -6.60 7.63
N GLY A 41 -16.61 -6.56 6.46
CA GLY A 41 -17.26 -6.91 5.20
C GLY A 41 -16.45 -6.51 3.98
N SER A 42 -16.83 -7.07 2.84
CA SER A 42 -16.17 -6.85 1.56
C SER A 42 -16.80 -5.69 0.79
N ILE A 43 -15.97 -4.93 0.08
CA ILE A 43 -16.42 -3.93 -0.91
C ILE A 43 -17.13 -4.57 -2.12
N LEU A 44 -17.12 -5.89 -2.22
CA LEU A 44 -17.87 -6.65 -3.23
C LEU A 44 -19.29 -7.01 -2.77
N ASP A 45 -19.61 -6.84 -1.49
CA ASP A 45 -20.94 -7.12 -0.96
C ASP A 45 -21.86 -5.89 -1.05
N GLU A 46 -22.85 -5.97 -1.93
CA GLU A 46 -23.81 -4.87 -2.16
C GLU A 46 -24.66 -4.55 -0.92
N VAL A 47 -24.99 -5.54 -0.09
CA VAL A 47 -25.78 -5.31 1.12
C VAL A 47 -24.99 -4.48 2.11
N THR A 48 -23.71 -4.82 2.30
CA THR A 48 -22.78 -4.07 3.15
C THR A 48 -22.57 -2.66 2.60
N LEU A 49 -22.35 -2.50 1.30
CA LEU A 49 -22.18 -1.18 0.69
C LEU A 49 -23.42 -0.30 0.86
N LYS A 50 -24.62 -0.82 0.59
CA LYS A 50 -25.89 -0.10 0.81
C LYS A 50 -25.99 0.42 2.25
N ARG A 51 -25.68 -0.44 3.22
CA ARG A 51 -25.70 -0.09 4.65
C ARG A 51 -24.67 1.01 4.97
N LEU A 52 -23.44 0.91 4.46
CA LEU A 52 -22.39 1.90 4.66
C LEU A 52 -22.78 3.28 4.13
N PHE A 53 -23.26 3.34 2.91
CA PHE A 53 -23.65 4.61 2.28
C PHE A 53 -24.91 5.25 2.87
N MET A 54 -25.69 4.51 3.69
CA MET A 54 -26.74 5.12 4.55
C MET A 54 -26.15 6.04 5.62
N GLU A 55 -24.88 5.89 6.00
CA GLU A 55 -24.18 6.78 6.91
C GLU A 55 -23.84 8.15 6.28
N ARG A 56 -24.08 8.32 4.98
CA ARG A 56 -23.87 9.54 4.19
C ARG A 56 -22.46 10.14 4.36
N PRO A 57 -21.41 9.42 3.94
CA PRO A 57 -20.05 9.94 4.04
C PRO A 57 -19.86 11.17 3.14
N ASP A 58 -19.17 12.19 3.66
CA ASP A 58 -18.77 13.36 2.87
C ASP A 58 -17.61 13.00 1.94
N ILE A 59 -16.67 12.21 2.44
CA ILE A 59 -15.45 11.82 1.71
C ILE A 59 -15.26 10.30 1.80
N VAL A 60 -14.94 9.68 0.68
CA VAL A 60 -14.53 8.27 0.62
C VAL A 60 -13.04 8.18 0.33
N PHE A 61 -12.29 7.54 1.24
CA PHE A 61 -10.91 7.13 1.01
C PHE A 61 -10.90 5.65 0.65
N HIS A 62 -10.70 5.34 -0.61
CA HIS A 62 -10.69 3.96 -1.10
C HIS A 62 -9.28 3.36 -1.04
N LEU A 63 -8.98 2.68 0.07
CA LEU A 63 -7.70 1.99 0.31
C LEU A 63 -7.83 0.46 0.23
N ALA A 64 -9.05 -0.07 0.26
CA ALA A 64 -9.29 -1.50 0.12
C ALA A 64 -8.69 -2.01 -1.21
N ALA A 65 -7.88 -3.05 -1.13
CA ALA A 65 -7.24 -3.64 -2.29
C ALA A 65 -6.76 -5.07 -2.02
N PHE A 66 -6.82 -5.91 -3.05
CA PHE A 66 -6.08 -7.15 -3.05
C PHE A 66 -4.62 -6.85 -3.39
N PHE A 67 -3.79 -6.84 -2.36
CA PHE A 67 -2.39 -6.44 -2.42
C PHE A 67 -1.53 -7.72 -2.44
N ALA A 68 -0.44 -7.90 -3.15
CA ALA A 68 0.37 -7.04 -3.99
C ALA A 68 0.68 -7.74 -5.34
N ASN A 69 1.79 -7.34 -6.03
CA ASN A 69 2.14 -7.90 -7.35
C ASN A 69 2.15 -9.44 -7.38
N GLN A 70 2.89 -10.11 -6.47
CA GLN A 70 2.96 -11.57 -6.44
C GLN A 70 1.61 -12.21 -6.16
N ASN A 71 0.85 -11.67 -5.21
CA ASN A 71 -0.49 -12.15 -4.88
C ASN A 71 -1.43 -12.09 -6.09
N SER A 72 -1.35 -11.01 -6.88
CA SER A 72 -2.15 -10.85 -8.09
C SER A 72 -1.75 -11.81 -9.22
N VAL A 73 -0.49 -12.18 -9.31
CA VAL A 73 -0.01 -13.20 -10.27
C VAL A 73 -0.54 -14.58 -9.88
N ASP A 74 -0.53 -14.89 -8.58
CA ASP A 74 -1.04 -16.14 -8.06
C ASP A 74 -2.59 -16.23 -8.14
N HIS A 75 -3.28 -15.08 -8.02
CA HIS A 75 -4.75 -15.00 -7.95
C HIS A 75 -5.35 -13.85 -8.79
N PRO A 76 -5.21 -13.86 -10.14
CA PRO A 76 -5.56 -12.72 -10.99
C PRO A 76 -7.07 -12.38 -11.01
N GLU A 77 -7.95 -13.39 -10.87
CA GLU A 77 -9.39 -13.15 -10.81
C GLU A 77 -9.83 -12.46 -9.53
N ILE A 78 -9.22 -12.79 -8.40
CA ILE A 78 -9.49 -12.14 -7.13
C ILE A 78 -9.02 -10.68 -7.20
N ASP A 79 -7.83 -10.45 -7.76
CA ASP A 79 -7.29 -9.10 -7.99
C ASP A 79 -8.24 -8.26 -8.85
N LEU A 80 -8.71 -8.78 -9.99
CA LEU A 80 -9.64 -8.06 -10.86
C LEU A 80 -10.98 -7.75 -10.17
N ASN A 81 -11.51 -8.71 -9.43
CA ASN A 81 -12.77 -8.51 -8.70
C ASN A 81 -12.64 -7.46 -7.62
N VAL A 82 -11.64 -7.58 -6.75
CA VAL A 82 -11.48 -6.64 -5.62
C VAL A 82 -11.05 -5.26 -6.12
N ASN A 83 -9.97 -5.18 -6.89
CA ASN A 83 -9.38 -3.89 -7.29
C ASN A 83 -10.16 -3.23 -8.44
N GLY A 84 -10.68 -4.01 -9.38
CA GLY A 84 -11.45 -3.48 -10.51
C GLY A 84 -12.92 -3.31 -10.17
N MET A 85 -13.66 -4.41 -9.94
CA MET A 85 -15.09 -4.35 -9.68
C MET A 85 -15.42 -3.65 -8.36
N GLY A 86 -14.63 -3.87 -7.30
CA GLY A 86 -14.80 -3.17 -6.01
C GLY A 86 -14.67 -1.67 -6.16
N THR A 87 -13.67 -1.18 -6.91
CA THR A 87 -13.50 0.26 -7.20
C THR A 87 -14.69 0.82 -7.96
N LEU A 88 -15.16 0.12 -9.01
CA LEU A 88 -16.31 0.55 -9.79
C LEU A 88 -17.56 0.69 -8.90
N ARG A 89 -17.85 -0.31 -8.06
CA ARG A 89 -19.01 -0.27 -7.14
C ARG A 89 -18.92 0.90 -6.17
N LEU A 90 -17.75 1.15 -5.58
CA LEU A 90 -17.57 2.28 -4.66
C LEU A 90 -17.77 3.63 -5.34
N LEU A 91 -17.31 3.79 -6.58
CA LEU A 91 -17.57 5.01 -7.37
C LEU A 91 -19.07 5.18 -7.66
N GLU A 92 -19.77 4.11 -8.08
CA GLU A 92 -21.23 4.14 -8.29
C GLU A 92 -21.98 4.55 -7.02
N TYR A 93 -21.74 3.84 -5.90
CA TYR A 93 -22.40 4.14 -4.64
C TYR A 93 -22.07 5.55 -4.14
N SER A 94 -20.84 6.02 -4.37
CA SER A 94 -20.44 7.39 -3.99
C SER A 94 -21.25 8.45 -4.75
N VAL A 95 -21.38 8.32 -6.05
CA VAL A 95 -22.19 9.25 -6.88
C VAL A 95 -23.67 9.17 -6.49
N LEU A 96 -24.24 7.97 -6.38
CA LEU A 96 -25.65 7.76 -6.02
C LEU A 96 -26.00 8.32 -4.63
N SER A 97 -25.06 8.29 -3.70
CA SER A 97 -25.25 8.75 -2.32
C SER A 97 -24.89 10.22 -2.09
N GLY A 98 -24.40 10.91 -3.14
CA GLY A 98 -24.04 12.33 -3.05
C GLY A 98 -22.76 12.60 -2.23
N VAL A 99 -21.79 11.67 -2.27
CA VAL A 99 -20.45 11.87 -1.70
C VAL A 99 -19.80 13.09 -2.37
N ASP A 100 -19.23 14.01 -1.57
CA ASP A 100 -18.58 15.19 -2.14
C ASP A 100 -17.25 14.85 -2.81
N ARG A 101 -16.46 13.96 -2.24
CA ARG A 101 -15.12 13.64 -2.76
C ARG A 101 -14.73 12.18 -2.61
N PHE A 102 -14.03 11.67 -3.61
CA PHE A 102 -13.47 10.31 -3.65
C PHE A 102 -11.95 10.36 -3.82
N VAL A 103 -11.22 9.81 -2.85
CA VAL A 103 -9.76 9.71 -2.90
C VAL A 103 -9.39 8.26 -3.17
N TYR A 104 -8.84 8.00 -4.34
CA TYR A 104 -8.42 6.68 -4.79
C TYR A 104 -6.96 6.40 -4.44
N ALA A 105 -6.72 5.32 -3.70
CA ALA A 105 -5.38 4.81 -3.43
C ALA A 105 -4.84 4.07 -4.66
N SER A 106 -4.12 4.78 -5.50
CA SER A 106 -3.36 4.24 -6.62
C SER A 106 -1.95 3.80 -6.20
N SER A 107 -1.13 3.38 -7.15
CA SER A 107 0.21 2.87 -6.87
C SER A 107 1.24 3.41 -7.87
N GLY A 108 2.11 4.29 -7.40
CA GLY A 108 3.24 4.77 -8.18
C GLY A 108 4.26 3.68 -8.52
N CYS A 109 4.40 2.67 -7.66
CA CYS A 109 5.22 1.49 -7.98
C CYS A 109 4.66 0.67 -9.15
N SER A 110 3.39 0.85 -9.50
CA SER A 110 2.66 0.02 -10.46
C SER A 110 2.51 0.69 -11.83
N ILE A 111 1.84 1.83 -11.89
CA ILE A 111 1.32 2.41 -13.15
C ILE A 111 2.37 3.01 -14.07
N TYR A 112 3.56 3.27 -13.57
CA TYR A 112 4.66 3.82 -14.37
C TYR A 112 5.40 2.78 -15.22
N GLY A 113 5.11 1.48 -15.08
CA GLY A 113 5.83 0.44 -15.82
C GLY A 113 7.33 0.41 -15.53
N SER A 114 8.11 -0.16 -16.44
CA SER A 114 9.58 -0.26 -16.33
C SER A 114 10.33 0.75 -17.20
N ASP A 115 9.64 1.45 -18.08
CA ASP A 115 10.15 2.31 -19.15
C ASP A 115 10.02 3.81 -18.87
N SER A 116 9.47 4.17 -17.72
CA SER A 116 9.31 5.56 -17.32
C SER A 116 10.63 6.24 -16.99
N PRO A 117 10.83 7.49 -17.43
CA PRO A 117 12.00 8.28 -17.04
C PRO A 117 11.97 8.59 -15.54
N LEU A 118 13.16 8.69 -14.93
CA LEU A 118 13.31 9.04 -13.52
C LEU A 118 13.70 10.54 -13.38
N PRO A 119 13.25 11.21 -12.29
CA PRO A 119 12.26 10.72 -11.31
C PRO A 119 10.88 10.56 -11.95
N LEU A 120 10.07 9.61 -11.43
CA LEU A 120 8.74 9.32 -11.92
C LEU A 120 7.81 10.52 -11.69
N ARG A 121 7.17 11.01 -12.76
CA ARG A 121 6.28 12.19 -12.74
C ARG A 121 4.87 11.78 -13.13
N GLU A 122 3.88 12.51 -12.64
CA GLU A 122 2.46 12.19 -12.79
C GLU A 122 1.95 12.30 -14.25
N ASP A 123 2.63 13.03 -15.09
CA ASP A 123 2.33 13.22 -16.53
C ASP A 123 2.68 12.01 -17.40
N PHE A 124 3.23 10.93 -16.82
CA PHE A 124 3.55 9.70 -17.52
C PHE A 124 2.75 8.50 -16.96
N MET A 125 2.32 7.63 -17.87
CA MET A 125 1.75 6.31 -17.55
C MET A 125 2.22 5.31 -18.61
N SER A 126 2.66 4.11 -18.17
CA SER A 126 3.08 3.05 -19.08
C SER A 126 1.93 2.08 -19.37
N LEU A 127 1.79 1.64 -20.61
CA LEU A 127 0.94 0.50 -20.97
C LEU A 127 1.69 -0.84 -20.86
N ASN A 128 3.01 -0.81 -20.63
CA ASN A 128 3.84 -2.00 -20.45
C ASN A 128 3.87 -2.40 -18.98
N LEU A 129 2.82 -3.10 -18.54
CA LEU A 129 2.62 -3.53 -17.17
C LEU A 129 2.89 -5.02 -17.04
N SER A 130 3.50 -5.46 -15.94
CA SER A 130 4.03 -6.80 -15.74
C SER A 130 3.26 -7.65 -14.73
N SER A 131 2.18 -7.13 -14.15
CA SER A 131 1.34 -7.89 -13.21
C SER A 131 -0.13 -7.46 -13.26
N PRO A 132 -1.08 -8.35 -12.90
CA PRO A 132 -2.49 -8.02 -12.78
C PRO A 132 -2.74 -6.82 -11.84
N TYR A 133 -2.05 -6.75 -10.70
CA TYR A 133 -2.15 -5.64 -9.77
C TYR A 133 -1.83 -4.28 -10.39
N GLN A 134 -0.82 -4.21 -11.26
CA GLN A 134 -0.49 -2.98 -11.99
C GLN A 134 -1.63 -2.59 -12.93
N ILE A 135 -2.20 -3.57 -13.63
CA ILE A 135 -3.33 -3.37 -14.55
C ILE A 135 -4.55 -2.87 -13.78
N THR A 136 -4.90 -3.51 -12.68
CA THR A 136 -6.11 -3.15 -11.93
C THR A 136 -5.99 -1.81 -11.20
N LYS A 137 -4.79 -1.41 -10.76
CA LYS A 137 -4.55 -0.06 -10.23
C LYS A 137 -4.69 1.01 -11.31
N MET A 138 -4.19 0.76 -12.52
CA MET A 138 -4.43 1.65 -13.66
C MET A 138 -5.92 1.69 -14.03
N LEU A 139 -6.59 0.55 -14.08
CA LEU A 139 -8.04 0.46 -14.36
C LEU A 139 -8.84 1.34 -13.39
N GLY A 140 -8.49 1.33 -12.09
CA GLY A 140 -9.12 2.19 -11.10
C GLY A 140 -8.94 3.69 -11.40
N GLU A 141 -7.75 4.13 -11.82
CA GLU A 141 -7.55 5.53 -12.25
C GLU A 141 -8.37 5.88 -13.49
N LEU A 142 -8.48 4.97 -14.46
CA LEU A 142 -9.30 5.20 -15.66
C LEU A 142 -10.79 5.32 -15.30
N TYR A 143 -11.30 4.51 -14.38
CA TYR A 143 -12.67 4.68 -13.86
C TYR A 143 -12.82 6.00 -13.10
N CYS A 144 -11.88 6.38 -12.26
CA CYS A 144 -11.88 7.69 -11.61
C CYS A 144 -12.01 8.84 -12.62
N ASN A 145 -11.22 8.79 -13.71
CA ASN A 145 -11.28 9.79 -14.79
C ASN A 145 -12.65 9.77 -15.50
N PHE A 146 -13.21 8.60 -15.76
CA PHE A 146 -14.54 8.47 -16.37
C PHE A 146 -15.60 9.12 -15.47
N TYR A 147 -15.62 8.81 -14.16
CA TYR A 147 -16.60 9.36 -13.24
C TYR A 147 -16.45 10.88 -13.06
N SER A 148 -15.22 11.38 -13.06
CA SER A 148 -14.95 12.82 -13.04
C SER A 148 -15.49 13.51 -14.29
N ASN A 149 -15.17 13.00 -15.47
CA ASN A 149 -15.54 13.63 -16.75
C ASN A 149 -17.03 13.51 -17.08
N HIS A 150 -17.65 12.37 -16.74
CA HIS A 150 -19.04 12.08 -17.12
C HIS A 150 -20.05 12.60 -16.10
N TYR A 151 -19.75 12.46 -14.81
CA TYR A 151 -20.66 12.86 -13.73
C TYR A 151 -20.24 14.14 -13.01
N GLY A 152 -19.10 14.75 -13.35
CA GLY A 152 -18.54 15.88 -12.60
C GLY A 152 -18.15 15.51 -11.17
N PHE A 153 -17.92 14.23 -10.91
CA PHE A 153 -17.61 13.76 -9.56
C PHE A 153 -16.18 14.16 -9.15
N LYS A 154 -16.03 14.72 -7.96
CA LYS A 154 -14.73 15.16 -7.45
C LYS A 154 -13.90 13.95 -7.04
N VAL A 155 -12.93 13.57 -7.86
CA VAL A 155 -12.00 12.48 -7.57
C VAL A 155 -10.58 13.00 -7.42
N VAL A 156 -9.78 12.32 -6.60
CA VAL A 156 -8.33 12.52 -6.45
C VAL A 156 -7.65 11.16 -6.51
N LYS A 157 -6.53 11.06 -7.22
CA LYS A 157 -5.75 9.82 -7.35
C LYS A 157 -4.43 9.98 -6.60
N SER A 158 -4.23 9.20 -5.55
CA SER A 158 -3.01 9.23 -4.72
C SER A 158 -2.15 8.01 -5.00
N ARG A 159 -1.00 8.21 -5.65
CA ARG A 159 -0.06 7.19 -6.09
C ARG A 159 1.00 6.95 -5.02
N PHE A 160 0.87 5.86 -4.27
CA PHE A 160 1.81 5.53 -3.19
C PHE A 160 3.07 4.85 -3.70
N PHE A 161 4.18 5.16 -3.02
CA PHE A 161 5.48 4.49 -3.20
C PHE A 161 5.83 3.75 -1.90
N ASN A 162 6.24 2.50 -2.01
CA ASN A 162 6.71 1.59 -0.96
C ASN A 162 6.46 2.08 0.48
N SER A 163 5.18 2.28 0.81
CA SER A 163 4.77 2.74 2.15
C SER A 163 5.23 1.75 3.21
N TYR A 164 5.75 2.26 4.32
CA TYR A 164 6.15 1.47 5.48
C TYR A 164 5.83 2.20 6.79
N GLY A 165 5.78 1.47 7.89
CA GLY A 165 5.56 2.05 9.20
C GLY A 165 4.68 1.20 10.11
N PRO A 166 4.34 1.71 11.31
CA PRO A 166 3.44 1.06 12.24
C PRO A 166 2.12 0.63 11.57
N GLY A 167 1.62 -0.56 11.93
CA GLY A 167 0.37 -1.09 11.41
C GLY A 167 0.49 -2.02 10.20
N GLU A 168 1.69 -2.26 9.66
CA GLU A 168 1.92 -3.30 8.65
C GLU A 168 2.53 -4.55 9.29
N VAL A 169 1.75 -5.63 9.37
CA VAL A 169 2.22 -6.93 9.87
C VAL A 169 3.00 -7.68 8.79
N PRO A 170 4.00 -8.51 9.15
CA PRO A 170 4.77 -9.30 8.20
C PRO A 170 3.95 -10.43 7.61
N GLY A 171 4.37 -10.95 6.46
CA GLY A 171 3.72 -12.09 5.82
C GLY A 171 4.16 -12.32 4.39
N GLN A 172 3.61 -13.39 3.78
CA GLN A 172 3.99 -13.88 2.45
C GLN A 172 3.93 -12.82 1.36
N TYR A 173 2.85 -12.03 1.31
CA TYR A 173 2.62 -11.01 0.28
C TYR A 173 2.85 -9.57 0.79
N ARG A 174 3.63 -9.41 1.85
CA ARG A 174 3.93 -8.11 2.46
C ARG A 174 5.19 -7.47 1.90
N ASN A 175 5.32 -6.19 2.17
CA ASN A 175 6.50 -5.41 1.78
C ASN A 175 7.78 -5.90 2.48
N VAL A 176 8.92 -5.47 1.96
CA VAL A 176 10.23 -5.90 2.43
C VAL A 176 10.53 -5.45 3.87
N ILE A 177 10.13 -4.23 4.25
CA ILE A 177 10.47 -3.66 5.58
C ILE A 177 9.83 -4.45 6.73
N PRO A 178 8.50 -4.71 6.79
CA PRO A 178 7.94 -5.49 7.88
C PRO A 178 8.51 -6.91 7.94
N ASN A 179 8.78 -7.53 6.79
CA ASN A 179 9.38 -8.86 6.74
C ASN A 179 10.82 -8.86 7.26
N PHE A 180 11.64 -7.88 6.87
CA PHE A 180 13.01 -7.75 7.34
C PHE A 180 13.07 -7.51 8.85
N ILE A 181 12.23 -6.61 9.39
CA ILE A 181 12.18 -6.36 10.84
C ILE A 181 11.78 -7.63 11.58
N TYR A 182 10.77 -8.35 11.10
CA TYR A 182 10.32 -9.59 11.72
C TYR A 182 11.42 -10.65 11.76
N TRP A 183 12.08 -10.92 10.63
CA TRP A 183 13.17 -11.91 10.56
C TRP A 183 14.38 -11.48 11.38
N ALA A 184 14.72 -10.19 11.38
CA ALA A 184 15.80 -9.67 12.19
C ALA A 184 15.53 -9.85 13.70
N LEU A 185 14.32 -9.56 14.17
CA LEU A 185 13.92 -9.78 15.57
C LEU A 185 13.89 -11.27 15.94
N MET A 186 13.70 -12.17 14.96
CA MET A 186 13.84 -13.62 15.13
C MET A 186 15.30 -14.10 15.04
N GLY A 187 16.28 -13.20 14.89
CA GLY A 187 17.69 -13.58 14.75
C GLY A 187 18.04 -14.30 13.46
N GLN A 188 17.25 -14.10 12.40
CA GLN A 188 17.44 -14.76 11.11
C GLN A 188 18.16 -13.85 10.11
N PRO A 189 18.92 -14.42 9.13
CA PRO A 189 19.52 -13.64 8.06
C PRO A 189 18.46 -13.08 7.13
N LEU A 190 18.65 -11.83 6.67
CA LEU A 190 17.68 -11.14 5.81
C LEU A 190 17.85 -11.57 4.35
N PRO A 191 16.80 -12.10 3.68
CA PRO A 191 16.89 -12.54 2.30
C PRO A 191 16.83 -11.35 1.33
N ILE A 192 17.91 -11.09 0.61
CA ILE A 192 17.99 -10.08 -0.44
C ILE A 192 17.76 -10.74 -1.79
N THR A 193 16.70 -10.35 -2.48
CA THR A 193 16.40 -10.80 -3.83
C THR A 193 17.27 -10.04 -4.82
N GLY A 194 18.12 -10.75 -5.58
CA GLY A 194 19.07 -10.15 -6.52
C GLY A 194 20.36 -9.67 -5.86
N THR A 195 20.87 -8.51 -6.29
CA THR A 195 22.16 -7.98 -5.84
C THR A 195 22.08 -7.15 -4.58
N GLY A 196 20.89 -6.57 -4.30
CA GLY A 196 20.69 -5.60 -3.25
C GLY A 196 21.01 -4.16 -3.66
N GLU A 197 21.54 -3.95 -4.87
CA GLU A 197 21.81 -2.61 -5.44
C GLU A 197 20.55 -1.96 -6.00
N GLU A 198 19.44 -2.70 -6.09
CA GLU A 198 18.15 -2.19 -6.48
C GLU A 198 17.69 -1.11 -5.48
N THR A 199 17.20 0.03 -6.00
CA THR A 199 16.72 1.12 -5.14
C THR A 199 15.20 1.21 -5.14
N ARG A 200 14.67 1.69 -4.02
CA ARG A 200 13.25 1.97 -3.83
C ARG A 200 13.07 3.30 -3.10
N ASP A 201 11.99 3.97 -3.41
CA ASP A 201 11.49 5.13 -2.68
C ASP A 201 10.59 4.61 -1.55
N PHE A 202 11.12 4.59 -0.33
CA PHE A 202 10.37 4.18 0.85
C PHE A 202 9.78 5.39 1.55
N THR A 203 8.48 5.38 1.72
CA THR A 203 7.74 6.51 2.29
C THR A 203 7.09 6.12 3.61
N PHE A 204 7.39 6.88 4.66
CA PHE A 204 6.81 6.63 5.99
C PHE A 204 5.29 6.81 5.97
N VAL A 205 4.58 5.92 6.66
CA VAL A 205 3.11 5.89 6.64
C VAL A 205 2.48 7.17 7.15
N GLY A 206 3.12 7.88 8.08
CA GLY A 206 2.65 9.18 8.57
C GLY A 206 2.61 10.25 7.48
N ASP A 207 3.63 10.28 6.61
CA ASP A 207 3.68 11.21 5.48
C ASP A 207 2.62 10.85 4.42
N ILE A 208 2.43 9.55 4.12
CA ILE A 208 1.34 9.08 3.24
C ILE A 208 -0.03 9.53 3.78
N VAL A 209 -0.29 9.33 5.07
CA VAL A 209 -1.54 9.72 5.72
C VAL A 209 -1.77 11.24 5.63
N ASN A 210 -0.72 12.03 5.85
CA ASN A 210 -0.81 13.48 5.69
C ASN A 210 -1.16 13.85 4.24
N GLY A 211 -0.49 13.25 3.26
CA GLY A 211 -0.80 13.46 1.84
C GLY A 211 -2.23 13.07 1.48
N LEU A 212 -2.74 11.95 2.01
CA LEU A 212 -4.13 11.53 1.82
C LEU A 212 -5.13 12.54 2.39
N ILE A 213 -4.88 13.04 3.60
CA ILE A 213 -5.74 14.06 4.22
C ILE A 213 -5.74 15.33 3.38
N GLN A 214 -4.58 15.80 2.90
CA GLN A 214 -4.51 16.95 2.00
C GLN A 214 -5.28 16.68 0.69
N SER A 215 -5.13 15.51 0.09
CA SER A 215 -5.88 15.07 -1.10
C SER A 215 -7.39 15.11 -0.87
N GLY A 216 -7.85 14.72 0.32
CA GLY A 216 -9.26 14.75 0.69
C GLY A 216 -9.82 16.16 0.95
N LEU A 217 -9.00 17.11 1.41
CA LEU A 217 -9.47 18.39 1.91
C LEU A 217 -9.16 19.59 1.00
N ARG A 218 -8.09 19.55 0.20
CA ARG A 218 -7.69 20.65 -0.66
C ARG A 218 -8.53 20.69 -1.94
N GLU A 219 -9.10 21.85 -2.27
CA GLU A 219 -9.87 22.02 -3.51
C GLU A 219 -8.96 21.89 -4.74
N ALA A 220 -7.72 22.35 -4.66
CA ALA A 220 -6.71 22.22 -5.70
C ALA A 220 -6.34 20.75 -6.02
N ALA A 221 -6.79 19.78 -5.21
CA ALA A 221 -6.56 18.36 -5.47
C ALA A 221 -7.59 17.75 -6.44
N VAL A 222 -8.74 18.39 -6.61
CA VAL A 222 -9.85 17.83 -7.39
C VAL A 222 -9.46 17.61 -8.85
N GLY A 223 -9.66 16.39 -9.35
CA GLY A 223 -9.33 15.97 -10.71
C GLY A 223 -7.87 15.54 -10.89
N GLU A 224 -7.01 15.79 -9.91
CA GLU A 224 -5.57 15.59 -10.02
C GLU A 224 -5.13 14.19 -9.56
N GLU A 225 -3.91 13.83 -9.94
CA GLU A 225 -3.15 12.72 -9.40
C GLU A 225 -1.87 13.22 -8.74
N PHE A 226 -1.45 12.56 -7.65
CA PHE A 226 -0.28 12.93 -6.87
C PHE A 226 0.59 11.73 -6.53
N ASN A 227 1.89 11.86 -6.72
CA ASN A 227 2.85 10.97 -6.09
C ASN A 227 2.96 11.32 -4.60
N LEU A 228 2.60 10.37 -3.74
CA LEU A 228 2.86 10.45 -2.31
C LEU A 228 4.05 9.54 -2.01
N ALA A 229 5.22 10.16 -1.94
CA ALA A 229 6.52 9.50 -1.91
C ALA A 229 7.49 10.29 -1.03
N SER A 230 8.68 9.72 -0.73
CA SER A 230 9.76 10.46 -0.07
C SER A 230 10.55 11.33 -1.05
N GLY A 231 10.63 10.91 -2.31
CA GLY A 231 11.50 11.52 -3.32
C GLY A 231 12.96 11.09 -3.18
N GLU A 232 13.26 10.11 -2.34
CA GLU A 232 14.60 9.62 -2.05
C GLU A 232 14.74 8.12 -2.36
N GLU A 233 15.93 7.71 -2.80
CA GLU A 233 16.24 6.32 -3.10
C GLU A 233 17.03 5.67 -1.98
N THR A 234 16.58 4.49 -1.55
CA THR A 234 17.32 3.64 -0.63
C THR A 234 17.63 2.30 -1.32
N ARG A 235 18.91 1.86 -1.29
CA ARG A 235 19.29 0.53 -1.78
C ARG A 235 18.77 -0.55 -0.83
N ILE A 236 18.39 -1.70 -1.38
CA ILE A 236 17.89 -2.81 -0.57
C ILE A 236 18.97 -3.36 0.39
N ILE A 237 20.25 -3.33 -0.02
CA ILE A 237 21.35 -3.73 0.87
C ILE A 237 21.51 -2.76 2.05
N ASP A 238 21.36 -1.44 1.82
CA ASP A 238 21.42 -0.44 2.87
C ASP A 238 20.25 -0.57 3.85
N LEU A 239 19.04 -0.77 3.33
CA LEU A 239 17.86 -1.11 4.14
C LEU A 239 18.14 -2.32 5.06
N ALA A 240 18.67 -3.41 4.50
CA ALA A 240 18.96 -4.63 5.28
C ALA A 240 19.98 -4.35 6.40
N ASN A 241 21.03 -3.61 6.10
CA ASN A 241 22.04 -3.22 7.10
C ASN A 241 21.46 -2.31 8.19
N MET A 242 20.61 -1.34 7.82
CA MET A 242 19.92 -0.47 8.78
C MET A 242 18.97 -1.27 9.68
N VAL A 243 18.18 -2.21 9.13
CA VAL A 243 17.30 -3.08 9.92
C VAL A 243 18.13 -3.95 10.88
N ASN A 244 19.19 -4.59 10.41
CA ASN A 244 20.07 -5.39 11.27
C ASN A 244 20.65 -4.55 12.41
N SER A 245 21.11 -3.33 12.13
CA SER A 245 21.64 -2.39 13.13
C SER A 245 20.55 -1.99 14.15
N ALA A 246 19.38 -1.58 13.69
CA ALA A 246 18.27 -1.10 14.54
C ALA A 246 17.69 -2.20 15.44
N THR A 247 17.76 -3.46 15.01
CA THR A 247 17.26 -4.61 15.77
C THR A 247 18.32 -5.30 16.61
N GLY A 248 19.60 -5.06 16.34
CA GLY A 248 20.73 -5.77 16.96
C GLY A 248 20.97 -7.16 16.36
N ASN A 249 20.47 -7.41 15.15
CA ASN A 249 20.60 -8.71 14.48
C ASN A 249 22.01 -8.90 13.88
N SER A 250 22.70 -9.95 14.33
CA SER A 250 24.05 -10.31 13.85
C SER A 250 24.06 -11.39 12.76
N ALA A 251 22.90 -11.93 12.37
CA ALA A 251 22.80 -12.99 11.37
C ALA A 251 23.11 -12.52 9.92
N GLY A 252 23.12 -11.19 9.70
CA GLY A 252 23.51 -10.60 8.42
C GLY A 252 22.45 -10.75 7.32
N VAL A 253 22.94 -10.91 6.09
CA VAL A 253 22.11 -11.00 4.88
C VAL A 253 22.39 -12.29 4.11
N ARG A 254 21.42 -12.72 3.29
CA ARG A 254 21.56 -13.83 2.38
C ARG A 254 20.97 -13.46 1.02
N HIS A 255 21.73 -13.61 -0.05
CA HIS A 255 21.24 -13.36 -1.39
C HIS A 255 20.43 -14.56 -1.92
N VAL A 256 19.32 -14.27 -2.57
CA VAL A 256 18.43 -15.23 -3.23
C VAL A 256 18.13 -14.79 -4.67
N SER A 257 17.66 -15.73 -5.51
CA SER A 257 17.36 -15.44 -6.91
C SER A 257 16.34 -14.34 -7.09
N ARG A 258 16.49 -13.54 -8.14
CA ARG A 258 15.60 -12.45 -8.49
C ARG A 258 14.27 -13.00 -9.02
N ARG A 259 13.17 -12.34 -8.63
CA ARG A 259 11.83 -12.67 -9.13
C ARG A 259 11.70 -12.24 -10.59
N SER A 260 11.05 -13.06 -11.41
CA SER A 260 10.93 -12.83 -12.87
C SER A 260 10.15 -11.56 -13.22
N TRP A 261 9.17 -11.15 -12.42
CA TRP A 261 8.37 -9.96 -12.64
C TRP A 261 8.99 -8.68 -12.07
N ASP A 262 9.96 -8.78 -11.15
CA ASP A 262 10.62 -7.61 -10.55
C ASP A 262 11.81 -7.19 -11.41
N THR A 263 11.54 -6.40 -12.42
CA THR A 263 12.54 -5.94 -13.40
C THR A 263 13.10 -4.55 -13.11
N LYS A 264 12.49 -3.80 -12.17
CA LYS A 264 12.88 -2.42 -11.88
C LYS A 264 14.15 -2.35 -11.05
N MET A 265 15.20 -1.74 -11.61
CA MET A 265 16.45 -1.48 -10.88
C MET A 265 16.31 -0.26 -9.96
N ARG A 266 15.69 0.81 -10.44
CA ARG A 266 15.52 2.06 -9.69
C ARG A 266 14.06 2.47 -9.63
N LEU A 267 13.68 3.10 -8.52
CA LEU A 267 12.34 3.63 -8.33
C LEU A 267 12.40 4.82 -7.38
N VAL A 268 12.17 6.01 -7.93
CA VAL A 268 12.10 7.28 -7.20
C VAL A 268 11.07 8.19 -7.86
N ALA A 269 10.26 8.86 -7.05
CA ALA A 269 9.23 9.78 -7.51
C ALA A 269 9.67 11.25 -7.47
N SER A 270 9.12 12.08 -8.36
CA SER A 270 8.99 13.51 -8.11
C SER A 270 7.78 13.75 -7.21
N VAL A 271 7.94 14.60 -6.21
CA VAL A 271 6.87 15.05 -5.30
C VAL A 271 6.52 16.54 -5.53
N GLU A 272 7.05 17.14 -6.58
CA GLU A 272 6.87 18.56 -6.89
C GLU A 272 5.41 18.95 -7.03
N LYS A 273 4.63 18.22 -7.84
CA LYS A 273 3.21 18.50 -8.06
C LYS A 273 2.40 18.44 -6.75
N ALA A 274 2.62 17.42 -5.93
CA ALA A 274 1.96 17.30 -4.64
C ALA A 274 2.37 18.43 -3.69
N SER A 275 3.64 18.82 -3.68
CA SER A 275 4.13 19.94 -2.89
C SER A 275 3.48 21.26 -3.28
N GLU A 276 3.40 21.56 -4.57
CA GLU A 276 2.86 22.81 -5.10
C GLU A 276 1.35 22.95 -4.90
N LEU A 277 0.58 21.91 -5.24
CA LEU A 277 -0.88 21.98 -5.26
C LEU A 277 -1.54 21.69 -3.93
N ILE A 278 -1.01 20.72 -3.16
CA ILE A 278 -1.64 20.33 -1.90
C ILE A 278 -0.75 20.54 -0.66
N GLY A 279 0.46 21.10 -0.85
CA GLY A 279 1.39 21.38 0.25
C GLY A 279 1.97 20.10 0.88
N TYR A 280 2.00 19.00 0.13
CA TYR A 280 2.59 17.75 0.59
C TYR A 280 4.09 17.90 0.79
N LYS A 281 4.56 17.50 1.96
CA LYS A 281 6.00 17.44 2.29
C LYS A 281 6.25 16.18 3.10
N PRO A 282 7.04 15.22 2.59
CA PRO A 282 7.53 14.12 3.42
C PRO A 282 8.52 14.72 4.44
N ASN A 283 8.23 14.57 5.72
CA ASN A 283 9.02 15.20 6.79
C ASN A 283 9.78 14.16 7.63
N THR A 284 9.47 12.88 7.46
CA THR A 284 10.08 11.80 8.22
C THR A 284 11.26 11.23 7.45
N THR A 285 12.47 11.33 8.00
CA THR A 285 13.63 10.68 7.39
C THR A 285 13.48 9.17 7.43
N PHE A 286 14.14 8.47 6.49
CA PHE A 286 14.04 7.01 6.44
C PHE A 286 14.53 6.34 7.73
N GLU A 287 15.60 6.85 8.33
CA GLU A 287 16.16 6.35 9.59
C GLU A 287 15.18 6.52 10.76
N GLU A 288 14.57 7.71 10.89
CA GLU A 288 13.56 8.00 11.92
C GLU A 288 12.32 7.09 11.77
N GLY A 289 11.76 7.01 10.56
CA GLY A 289 10.59 6.16 10.28
C GLY A 289 10.88 4.67 10.52
N LEU A 290 12.08 4.20 10.18
CA LEU A 290 12.51 2.83 10.45
C LEU A 290 12.61 2.59 11.97
N GLY A 291 13.17 3.51 12.73
CA GLY A 291 13.25 3.45 14.19
C GLY A 291 11.86 3.32 14.82
N LEU A 292 10.92 4.19 14.45
CA LEU A 292 9.52 4.15 14.91
C LEU A 292 8.84 2.82 14.54
N THR A 293 9.15 2.27 13.37
CA THR A 293 8.59 0.99 12.93
C THR A 293 9.13 -0.18 13.76
N VAL A 294 10.44 -0.22 14.02
CA VAL A 294 11.06 -1.25 14.87
C VAL A 294 10.52 -1.18 16.30
N GLU A 295 10.34 0.03 16.85
CA GLU A 295 9.76 0.23 18.18
C GLU A 295 8.32 -0.33 18.24
N TRP A 296 7.49 0.01 17.26
CA TRP A 296 6.14 -0.53 17.15
C TRP A 296 6.12 -2.07 17.06
N PHE A 297 7.07 -2.68 16.33
CA PHE A 297 7.20 -4.13 16.28
C PHE A 297 7.53 -4.74 17.65
N ARG A 298 8.41 -4.09 18.43
CA ARG A 298 8.76 -4.55 19.79
C ARG A 298 7.59 -4.43 20.75
N GLU A 299 6.88 -3.32 20.73
CA GLU A 299 5.71 -3.07 21.58
C GLU A 299 4.55 -4.02 21.31
N ASN A 300 4.38 -4.44 20.05
CA ASN A 300 3.26 -5.28 19.61
C ASN A 300 3.71 -6.70 19.20
N TRP A 301 4.88 -7.14 19.68
CA TRP A 301 5.53 -8.37 19.22
C TRP A 301 4.62 -9.60 19.27
N ASP A 302 3.94 -9.86 20.40
CA ASP A 302 3.10 -11.03 20.57
C ASP A 302 1.92 -11.06 19.58
N LEU A 303 1.29 -9.91 19.34
CA LEU A 303 0.21 -9.76 18.38
C LEU A 303 0.73 -9.96 16.96
N ILE A 304 1.85 -9.33 16.60
CA ILE A 304 2.48 -9.46 15.29
C ILE A 304 2.92 -10.90 15.04
N HIS A 305 3.58 -11.52 16.01
CA HIS A 305 4.09 -12.89 15.86
C HIS A 305 2.95 -13.91 15.68
N SER A 306 1.84 -13.72 16.41
CA SER A 306 0.65 -14.57 16.25
C SER A 306 -0.11 -14.36 14.94
N SER A 307 0.00 -13.15 14.34
CA SER A 307 -0.65 -12.77 13.10
C SER A 307 0.20 -13.04 11.86
N ALA A 308 1.53 -13.21 12.00
CA ALA A 308 2.43 -13.43 10.88
C ALA A 308 2.07 -14.70 10.10
N ARG A 309 1.78 -14.56 8.81
CA ARG A 309 1.41 -15.67 7.92
C ARG A 309 2.46 -15.82 6.83
N PHE A 310 3.35 -16.76 7.03
CA PHE A 310 4.27 -17.26 6.01
C PHE A 310 3.82 -18.69 5.64
N GLY A 311 2.83 -18.79 4.74
CA GLY A 311 2.29 -20.09 4.32
C GLY A 311 3.28 -20.92 3.50
N PRO A 312 2.95 -22.18 3.17
CA PRO A 312 3.68 -22.95 2.17
C PRO A 312 3.64 -22.13 0.87
N GLY A 313 4.81 -21.70 0.38
CA GLY A 313 4.90 -20.75 -0.71
C GLY A 313 5.18 -19.31 -0.25
N VAL A 314 5.84 -19.17 0.89
CA VAL A 314 6.59 -17.97 1.28
C VAL A 314 7.19 -17.33 0.06
N SER A 315 7.16 -16.03 -0.08
CA SER A 315 7.56 -15.23 -1.26
C SER A 315 8.52 -15.99 -2.17
N SER A 316 8.49 -15.84 -3.48
CA SER A 316 9.35 -16.60 -4.42
C SER A 316 10.81 -16.75 -3.95
N ALA A 317 11.29 -15.78 -3.17
CA ALA A 317 12.58 -15.80 -2.50
C ALA A 317 12.75 -16.94 -1.47
N VAL A 318 11.68 -17.39 -0.81
CA VAL A 318 11.74 -18.43 0.22
C VAL A 318 11.32 -19.80 -0.34
N ARG A 319 10.48 -19.86 -1.38
CA ARG A 319 10.19 -21.11 -2.11
C ARG A 319 11.47 -21.78 -2.64
N GLU A 320 12.37 -20.98 -3.22
CA GLU A 320 13.67 -21.46 -3.70
C GLU A 320 14.59 -21.95 -2.57
N MET A 321 14.38 -21.47 -1.35
CA MET A 321 15.21 -21.81 -0.20
C MET A 321 14.79 -23.10 0.51
N THR A 322 13.52 -23.46 0.46
CA THR A 322 12.99 -24.66 1.12
C THR A 322 13.07 -25.92 0.23
N GLY A 323 13.48 -25.78 -1.04
CA GLY A 323 13.54 -26.89 -1.98
C GLY A 323 12.17 -27.48 -2.35
N ASP A 324 11.09 -26.79 -2.00
CA ASP A 324 9.72 -27.25 -2.22
C ASP A 324 9.28 -26.86 -3.65
N MET A 325 9.73 -27.65 -4.62
CA MET A 325 9.30 -27.60 -6.03
C MET A 325 8.01 -28.40 -6.26
N SER A 326 7.24 -28.73 -5.22
CA SER A 326 6.15 -29.69 -5.33
C SER A 326 4.81 -29.13 -5.85
N ASP A 327 4.62 -27.79 -5.95
CA ASP A 327 3.32 -27.21 -6.30
C ASP A 327 3.22 -26.52 -7.67
N SER A 328 4.09 -26.85 -8.62
CA SER A 328 3.93 -26.36 -10.00
C SER A 328 3.11 -27.28 -10.93
N GLN A 329 2.43 -28.29 -10.40
CA GLN A 329 1.64 -29.25 -11.20
C GLN A 329 0.25 -29.56 -10.62
N GLU A 330 -0.51 -28.59 -10.16
CA GLU A 330 -1.97 -28.71 -10.15
C GLU A 330 -2.58 -27.43 -10.72
N LYS A 331 -2.90 -27.51 -12.00
CA LYS A 331 -3.80 -26.59 -12.70
C LYS A 331 -5.22 -27.04 -12.50
#